data_83d950f26ea05dbcad2c68d7b52c283e
#
_entry.id   83d950f26ea05dbcad2c68d7b52c283e
#
_cell.length_a   1.000
_cell.length_b   1.000
_cell.length_c   1.000
_cell.angle_alpha   90.00
_cell.angle_beta   90.00
_cell.angle_gamma   90.00
#
_symmetry.space_group_name_H-M   'P 1'
#
loop_
_entity.id
_entity.type
_entity.pdbx_description
1 polymer ?
#
loop_
_entity_poly.entity_id
_entity_poly.type
_entity_poly.pdbx_seq_one_letter_code
_entity_poly.pdbx_strand_id
1 'polypeptide(L)'
;LLSLISGQALAADAISAEPATVHDWSGVYIGGQIGYGFGRTDAAYNLPNTPTIRGSQNYDTDGFLGGIQLGYNYQINSTVLGVEADFSGADIKGHSDEINVGGGDTYDTKVDWFGTLRARAGYAFDRTLIYGTGGLAFGSVENQYLDGPLNSSEKNTKVGWTIGAGMEQAITDHWSAKFEYQYVDLRDQTIDYGANSNTTFDNTFNTVRIGMNYKF
;
A
#
# COMPACT_ATOMS: atom_id res chain seq x y z
N LEU A 1 68.90 -40.77 -23.68
CA LEU A 1 68.45 -40.06 -22.46
C LEU A 1 67.04 -39.55 -22.68
N LEU A 2 66.01 -40.26 -22.13
CA LEU A 2 64.63 -39.79 -22.10
C LEU A 2 64.40 -39.25 -20.70
N SER A 3 64.13 -37.97 -20.54
CA SER A 3 63.69 -37.37 -19.28
C SER A 3 62.17 -37.37 -19.21
N LEU A 4 61.61 -38.13 -18.29
CA LEU A 4 60.20 -38.14 -17.88
C LEU A 4 59.92 -36.86 -17.05
N ILE A 5 59.08 -35.97 -17.58
CA ILE A 5 58.54 -34.84 -16.84
C ILE A 5 57.25 -35.35 -16.15
N SER A 6 57.31 -35.57 -14.85
CA SER A 6 56.13 -35.85 -14.02
C SER A 6 55.39 -34.57 -13.78
N GLY A 7 54.27 -34.38 -14.47
CA GLY A 7 53.29 -33.31 -14.17
C GLY A 7 52.54 -33.60 -12.86
N GLN A 8 52.72 -32.77 -11.84
CA GLN A 8 51.88 -32.77 -10.65
C GLN A 8 50.53 -32.15 -10.99
N ALA A 9 49.47 -32.92 -10.92
CA ALA A 9 48.14 -32.43 -10.98
C ALA A 9 47.85 -31.70 -9.65
N LEU A 10 47.76 -30.37 -9.71
CA LEU A 10 47.19 -29.59 -8.61
C LEU A 10 45.69 -29.92 -8.55
N ALA A 11 45.30 -30.75 -7.59
CA ALA A 11 43.91 -30.88 -7.20
C ALA A 11 43.44 -29.50 -6.67
N ALA A 12 42.66 -28.80 -7.47
CA ALA A 12 41.93 -27.63 -6.97
C ALA A 12 40.98 -28.14 -5.89
N ASP A 13 41.24 -27.75 -4.61
CA ASP A 13 40.28 -27.91 -3.55
C ASP A 13 38.94 -27.32 -4.02
N ALA A 14 37.96 -28.21 -4.24
CA ALA A 14 36.59 -27.78 -4.43
C ALA A 14 36.20 -27.13 -3.11
N ILE A 15 36.15 -25.79 -3.09
CA ILE A 15 35.53 -25.02 -2.02
C ILE A 15 34.10 -25.55 -1.94
N SER A 16 33.86 -26.42 -0.96
CA SER A 16 32.49 -26.82 -0.61
C SER A 16 31.80 -25.55 -0.13
N ALA A 17 31.04 -24.90 -1.03
CA ALA A 17 30.19 -23.81 -0.65
C ALA A 17 29.23 -24.36 0.42
N GLU A 18 29.39 -23.93 1.66
CA GLU A 18 28.38 -24.18 2.68
C GLU A 18 27.02 -23.77 2.08
N PRO A 19 25.99 -24.64 2.23
CA PRO A 19 24.66 -24.27 1.73
C PRO A 19 24.27 -22.97 2.41
N ALA A 20 24.00 -21.94 1.61
CA ALA A 20 23.56 -20.65 2.11
C ALA A 20 22.34 -20.88 3.01
N THR A 21 22.51 -20.63 4.30
CA THR A 21 21.41 -20.81 5.25
C THR A 21 20.41 -19.71 5.02
N VAL A 22 19.22 -20.08 4.55
CA VAL A 22 18.11 -19.14 4.37
C VAL A 22 17.79 -18.54 5.74
N HIS A 23 17.70 -17.21 5.81
CA HIS A 23 17.31 -16.50 7.03
C HIS A 23 15.94 -17.00 7.53
N ASP A 24 15.81 -17.24 8.83
CA ASP A 24 14.53 -17.60 9.45
C ASP A 24 13.67 -16.35 9.63
N TRP A 25 12.59 -16.27 8.85
CA TRP A 25 11.60 -15.21 8.91
C TRP A 25 10.46 -15.46 9.91
N SER A 26 10.45 -16.66 10.57
CA SER A 26 9.39 -17.01 11.52
C SER A 26 9.44 -16.15 12.76
N GLY A 27 8.28 -15.76 13.27
CA GLY A 27 8.14 -15.02 14.52
C GLY A 27 7.26 -13.78 14.40
N VAL A 28 7.03 -13.17 15.54
CA VAL A 28 6.36 -11.88 15.67
C VAL A 28 7.33 -10.77 15.31
N TYR A 29 6.87 -9.77 14.60
CA TYR A 29 7.64 -8.56 14.31
C TYR A 29 6.80 -7.30 14.51
N ILE A 30 7.47 -6.22 14.86
CA ILE A 30 6.92 -4.88 14.90
C ILE A 30 7.78 -3.97 14.02
N GLY A 31 7.17 -3.00 13.37
CA GLY A 31 7.92 -2.10 12.49
C GLY A 31 7.32 -0.71 12.38
N GLY A 32 8.12 0.17 11.78
CA GLY A 32 7.72 1.49 11.36
C GLY A 32 7.89 1.65 9.85
N GLN A 33 7.04 2.46 9.25
CA GLN A 33 7.07 2.72 7.81
C GLN A 33 6.75 4.17 7.49
N ILE A 34 7.34 4.64 6.39
CA ILE A 34 7.01 5.90 5.75
C ILE A 34 6.77 5.63 4.27
N GLY A 35 5.99 6.49 3.63
CA GLY A 35 5.69 6.31 2.23
C GLY A 35 5.00 7.50 1.59
N TYR A 36 4.65 7.30 0.34
CA TYR A 36 3.93 8.25 -0.46
C TYR A 36 2.73 7.59 -1.10
N GLY A 37 1.56 8.21 -0.94
CA GLY A 37 0.31 7.82 -1.58
C GLY A 37 0.08 8.66 -2.83
N PHE A 38 -0.42 8.03 -3.88
CA PHE A 38 -0.84 8.70 -5.10
C PHE A 38 -2.03 7.96 -5.71
N GLY A 39 -2.98 8.70 -6.21
CA GLY A 39 -4.21 8.14 -6.76
C GLY A 39 -4.89 9.10 -7.70
N ARG A 40 -6.01 8.64 -8.22
CA ARG A 40 -6.92 9.45 -9.02
C ARG A 40 -8.32 9.23 -8.49
N THR A 41 -9.03 10.31 -8.26
CA THR A 41 -10.44 10.24 -7.89
C THR A 41 -11.27 10.59 -9.12
N ASP A 42 -12.17 9.68 -9.48
CA ASP A 42 -13.17 9.90 -10.53
C ASP A 42 -14.48 10.27 -9.85
N ALA A 43 -14.94 11.50 -10.06
CA ALA A 43 -16.25 11.95 -9.60
C ALA A 43 -17.21 11.96 -10.77
N ALA A 44 -18.22 11.08 -10.75
CA ALA A 44 -19.30 11.05 -11.72
C ALA A 44 -20.60 11.53 -11.07
N TYR A 45 -21.22 12.59 -11.61
CA TYR A 45 -22.50 13.07 -11.13
C TYR A 45 -23.58 12.92 -12.20
N ASN A 46 -24.77 12.54 -11.73
CA ASN A 46 -25.96 12.39 -12.56
C ASN A 46 -27.06 13.31 -11.99
N LEU A 47 -27.44 14.35 -12.78
CA LEU A 47 -28.51 15.28 -12.43
C LEU A 47 -29.71 15.04 -13.37
N PRO A 48 -30.74 14.31 -12.91
CA PRO A 48 -31.86 13.86 -13.80
C PRO A 48 -32.79 14.97 -14.29
N ASN A 49 -32.76 16.17 -13.69
CA ASN A 49 -33.66 17.28 -14.06
C ASN A 49 -33.07 18.27 -15.07
N THR A 50 -31.85 18.05 -15.55
CA THR A 50 -31.23 18.83 -16.62
C THR A 50 -30.62 17.88 -17.64
N PRO A 51 -31.19 17.73 -18.86
CA PRO A 51 -30.77 16.66 -19.79
C PRO A 51 -29.33 16.81 -20.36
N THR A 52 -28.53 17.74 -19.89
CA THR A 52 -27.30 18.13 -20.57
C THR A 52 -26.05 18.16 -19.72
N ILE A 53 -26.09 17.83 -18.41
CA ILE A 53 -24.86 17.87 -17.57
C ILE A 53 -24.51 16.48 -17.11
N ARG A 54 -23.74 15.75 -17.94
CA ARG A 54 -22.94 14.59 -17.56
C ARG A 54 -21.49 15.01 -17.65
N GLY A 55 -20.79 15.06 -16.52
CA GLY A 55 -19.39 15.34 -16.47
C GLY A 55 -18.68 14.31 -15.60
N SER A 56 -17.53 13.84 -16.04
CA SER A 56 -16.56 13.15 -15.19
C SER A 56 -15.37 14.07 -15.03
N GLN A 57 -14.94 14.28 -13.80
CA GLN A 57 -13.70 15.01 -13.49
C GLN A 57 -12.73 14.08 -12.82
N ASN A 58 -11.50 14.15 -13.28
CA ASN A 58 -10.39 13.40 -12.73
C ASN A 58 -9.44 14.40 -12.08
N TYR A 59 -9.13 14.20 -10.80
CA TYR A 59 -8.09 14.96 -10.13
C TYR A 59 -7.12 14.03 -9.42
N ASP A 60 -5.85 14.41 -9.42
CA ASP A 60 -4.80 13.64 -8.80
C ASP A 60 -4.82 13.92 -7.29
N THR A 61 -4.65 12.84 -6.50
CA THR A 61 -4.57 12.88 -5.04
C THR A 61 -3.22 12.33 -4.64
N ASP A 62 -2.46 13.08 -3.85
CA ASP A 62 -1.15 12.61 -3.43
C ASP A 62 -0.76 13.17 -2.05
N GLY A 63 0.20 12.50 -1.40
CA GLY A 63 0.69 12.92 -0.09
C GLY A 63 1.54 11.91 0.63
N PHE A 64 2.17 12.37 1.71
CA PHE A 64 2.99 11.53 2.55
C PHE A 64 2.15 10.73 3.55
N LEU A 65 2.69 9.58 3.93
CA LEU A 65 2.12 8.74 4.97
C LEU A 65 3.22 8.19 5.87
N GLY A 66 2.85 7.88 7.10
CA GLY A 66 3.76 7.25 8.04
C GLY A 66 2.98 6.46 9.09
N GLY A 67 3.52 5.33 9.51
CA GLY A 67 2.77 4.45 10.40
C GLY A 67 3.61 3.37 11.04
N ILE A 68 2.91 2.52 11.76
CA ILE A 68 3.43 1.36 12.45
C ILE A 68 2.78 0.10 11.91
N GLN A 69 3.46 -1.02 12.06
CA GLN A 69 2.98 -2.33 11.65
C GLN A 69 3.34 -3.40 12.67
N LEU A 70 2.50 -4.40 12.76
CA LEU A 70 2.67 -5.59 13.59
C LEU A 70 2.31 -6.79 12.73
N GLY A 71 3.13 -7.85 12.78
CA GLY A 71 2.84 -9.06 12.03
C GLY A 71 3.42 -10.30 12.66
N TYR A 72 3.03 -11.43 12.07
CA TYR A 72 3.54 -12.74 12.39
C TYR A 72 3.79 -13.50 11.10
N ASN A 73 5.00 -14.06 10.97
CA ASN A 73 5.37 -14.94 9.86
C ASN A 73 5.59 -16.37 10.36
N TYR A 74 5.27 -17.31 9.51
CA TYR A 74 5.58 -18.72 9.66
C TYR A 74 6.27 -19.22 8.40
N GLN A 75 7.48 -19.73 8.54
CA GLN A 75 8.30 -20.22 7.43
C GLN A 75 8.33 -21.74 7.38
N ILE A 76 8.12 -22.26 6.18
CA ILE A 76 8.26 -23.69 5.86
C ILE A 76 9.25 -23.78 4.70
N ASN A 77 10.46 -24.21 4.97
CA ASN A 77 11.57 -24.18 4.03
C ASN A 77 11.81 -22.74 3.49
N SER A 78 11.61 -22.52 2.21
CA SER A 78 11.72 -21.20 1.58
C SER A 78 10.37 -20.45 1.47
N THR A 79 9.25 -21.06 1.84
CA THR A 79 7.94 -20.43 1.78
C THR A 79 7.62 -19.75 3.11
N VAL A 80 7.22 -18.49 3.04
CA VAL A 80 6.81 -17.69 4.20
C VAL A 80 5.34 -17.35 4.05
N LEU A 81 4.56 -17.66 5.08
CA LEU A 81 3.16 -17.28 5.21
C LEU A 81 3.00 -16.42 6.44
N GLY A 82 2.16 -15.39 6.38
CA GLY A 82 2.00 -14.50 7.52
C GLY A 82 0.71 -13.70 7.50
N VAL A 83 0.55 -12.94 8.58
CA VAL A 83 -0.49 -11.93 8.72
C VAL A 83 0.15 -10.64 9.21
N GLU A 84 -0.32 -9.51 8.69
CA GLU A 84 0.19 -8.19 9.04
C GLU A 84 -0.97 -7.24 9.24
N ALA A 85 -0.92 -6.46 10.30
CA ALA A 85 -1.80 -5.31 10.54
C ALA A 85 -0.94 -4.04 10.53
N ASP A 86 -1.40 -3.01 9.86
CA ASP A 86 -0.76 -1.69 9.89
C ASP A 86 -1.77 -0.57 10.14
N PHE A 87 -1.24 0.52 10.70
CA PHE A 87 -1.96 1.77 10.90
C PHE A 87 -1.05 2.93 10.51
N SER A 88 -1.53 3.77 9.61
CA SER A 88 -0.79 4.91 9.05
C SER A 88 -1.60 6.19 9.18
N GLY A 89 -0.99 7.23 9.74
CA GLY A 89 -1.43 8.60 9.52
C GLY A 89 -1.04 9.05 8.12
N ALA A 90 -1.91 9.80 7.47
CA ALA A 90 -1.70 10.27 6.12
C ALA A 90 -2.04 11.76 6.00
N ASP A 91 -1.32 12.46 5.13
CA ASP A 91 -1.64 13.83 4.70
C ASP A 91 -1.82 13.81 3.17
N ILE A 92 -2.73 12.93 2.72
CA ILE A 92 -3.07 12.79 1.31
C ILE A 92 -4.20 13.77 1.01
N LYS A 93 -3.93 14.71 0.09
CA LYS A 93 -4.85 15.77 -0.29
C LYS A 93 -5.09 15.72 -1.79
N GLY A 94 -6.35 15.90 -2.17
CA GLY A 94 -6.75 16.16 -3.54
C GLY A 94 -7.41 17.54 -3.62
N HIS A 95 -6.96 18.35 -4.53
CA HIS A 95 -7.53 19.66 -4.80
C HIS A 95 -8.08 19.70 -6.23
N SER A 96 -9.33 20.09 -6.37
CA SER A 96 -9.96 20.31 -7.66
C SER A 96 -10.22 21.79 -7.85
N ASP A 97 -9.57 22.40 -8.85
CA ASP A 97 -9.89 23.74 -9.30
C ASP A 97 -11.22 23.73 -10.06
N GLU A 98 -12.13 24.58 -9.63
CA GLU A 98 -13.38 25.04 -10.22
C GLU A 98 -14.05 24.20 -11.32
N ILE A 99 -15.21 23.64 -11.00
CA ILE A 99 -16.20 23.24 -12.02
C ILE A 99 -17.08 24.45 -12.31
N ASN A 100 -16.94 25.01 -13.50
CA ASN A 100 -17.77 26.11 -14.00
C ASN A 100 -19.21 25.62 -14.28
N VAL A 101 -20.02 25.46 -13.25
CA VAL A 101 -21.49 25.37 -13.38
C VAL A 101 -22.10 26.29 -12.32
N GLY A 102 -21.92 27.59 -12.51
CA GLY A 102 -22.78 28.63 -11.90
C GLY A 102 -22.51 29.01 -10.43
N GLY A 103 -21.39 28.64 -9.86
CA GLY A 103 -20.99 29.04 -8.50
C GLY A 103 -19.67 28.38 -8.13
N GLY A 104 -18.73 29.13 -7.56
CA GLY A 104 -17.39 28.66 -7.25
C GLY A 104 -17.35 27.61 -6.12
N ASP A 105 -17.67 26.36 -6.43
CA ASP A 105 -17.66 25.24 -5.49
C ASP A 105 -16.27 24.59 -5.49
N THR A 106 -15.65 24.48 -4.32
CA THR A 106 -14.35 23.84 -4.11
C THR A 106 -14.58 22.49 -3.44
N TYR A 107 -14.01 21.43 -4.01
CA TYR A 107 -14.02 20.09 -3.42
C TYR A 107 -12.63 19.77 -2.90
N ASP A 108 -12.54 19.56 -1.59
CA ASP A 108 -11.33 19.09 -0.92
C ASP A 108 -11.58 17.68 -0.39
N THR A 109 -10.72 16.73 -0.78
CA THR A 109 -10.70 15.39 -0.21
C THR A 109 -9.44 15.22 0.60
N LYS A 110 -9.59 14.76 1.86
CA LYS A 110 -8.47 14.50 2.76
C LYS A 110 -8.58 13.11 3.37
N VAL A 111 -7.49 12.35 3.30
CA VAL A 111 -7.35 11.09 4.03
C VAL A 111 -6.46 11.36 5.23
N ASP A 112 -7.02 11.29 6.44
CA ASP A 112 -6.30 11.56 7.69
C ASP A 112 -5.53 10.35 8.19
N TRP A 113 -6.11 9.15 8.04
CA TRP A 113 -5.52 7.89 8.46
C TRP A 113 -6.16 6.71 7.71
N PHE A 114 -5.40 5.66 7.60
CA PHE A 114 -5.91 4.36 7.15
C PHE A 114 -5.13 3.23 7.81
N GLY A 115 -5.76 2.06 7.87
CA GLY A 115 -5.17 0.83 8.37
C GLY A 115 -5.51 -0.33 7.47
N THR A 116 -4.72 -1.40 7.57
CA THR A 116 -4.98 -2.64 6.83
C THR A 116 -4.82 -3.86 7.71
N LEU A 117 -5.53 -4.93 7.35
CA LEU A 117 -5.31 -6.28 7.89
C LEU A 117 -5.15 -7.23 6.72
N ARG A 118 -3.95 -7.81 6.57
CA ARG A 118 -3.55 -8.52 5.36
C ARG A 118 -2.98 -9.89 5.66
N ALA A 119 -3.27 -10.86 4.79
CA ALA A 119 -2.47 -12.06 4.64
C ALA A 119 -1.22 -11.74 3.81
N ARG A 120 -0.12 -12.45 4.08
CA ARG A 120 1.17 -12.32 3.42
C ARG A 120 1.64 -13.70 2.98
N ALA A 121 2.13 -13.82 1.75
CA ALA A 121 2.72 -15.04 1.22
C ALA A 121 3.96 -14.69 0.40
N GLY A 122 5.08 -15.36 0.64
CA GLY A 122 6.34 -15.04 0.00
C GLY A 122 7.30 -16.21 -0.13
N TYR A 123 8.40 -15.93 -0.80
CA TYR A 123 9.50 -16.85 -1.00
C TYR A 123 10.80 -16.23 -0.49
N ALA A 124 11.45 -16.93 0.43
CA ALA A 124 12.72 -16.53 1.03
C ALA A 124 13.90 -17.18 0.30
N PHE A 125 14.88 -16.39 -0.07
CA PHE A 125 16.15 -16.86 -0.60
C PHE A 125 17.27 -16.06 0.06
N ASP A 126 18.21 -16.81 0.67
CA ASP A 126 19.28 -16.22 1.49
C ASP A 126 18.67 -15.28 2.57
N ARG A 127 18.98 -14.00 2.53
CA ARG A 127 18.50 -12.96 3.46
C ARG A 127 17.41 -12.07 2.87
N THR A 128 16.83 -12.46 1.73
CA THR A 128 15.81 -11.69 1.00
C THR A 128 14.50 -12.45 0.98
N LEU A 129 13.39 -11.75 1.24
CA LEU A 129 12.03 -12.26 1.11
C LEU A 129 11.29 -11.41 0.06
N ILE A 130 10.80 -12.05 -1.01
CA ILE A 130 9.85 -11.46 -1.95
C ILE A 130 8.47 -11.97 -1.60
N TYR A 131 7.49 -11.06 -1.51
CA TYR A 131 6.16 -11.42 -1.03
C TYR A 131 5.04 -10.64 -1.71
N GLY A 132 3.86 -11.26 -1.72
CA GLY A 132 2.60 -10.61 -2.00
C GLY A 132 1.74 -10.48 -0.74
N THR A 133 0.87 -9.50 -0.72
CA THR A 133 -0.09 -9.28 0.38
C THR A 133 -1.49 -9.04 -0.18
N GLY A 134 -2.51 -9.35 0.61
CA GLY A 134 -3.90 -9.03 0.29
C GLY A 134 -4.79 -9.11 1.50
N GLY A 135 -5.80 -8.25 1.56
CA GLY A 135 -6.67 -8.20 2.73
C GLY A 135 -7.64 -7.04 2.73
N LEU A 136 -8.03 -6.67 3.94
CA LEU A 136 -8.97 -5.57 4.20
C LEU A 136 -8.21 -4.26 4.39
N ALA A 137 -8.82 -3.17 3.91
CA ALA A 137 -8.40 -1.81 4.17
C ALA A 137 -9.56 -1.05 4.84
N PHE A 138 -9.24 -0.16 5.76
CA PHE A 138 -10.19 0.73 6.42
C PHE A 138 -9.55 2.09 6.63
N GLY A 139 -10.31 3.15 6.44
CA GLY A 139 -9.78 4.50 6.55
C GLY A 139 -10.86 5.53 6.80
N SER A 140 -10.45 6.69 7.31
CA SER A 140 -11.31 7.84 7.45
C SER A 140 -11.08 8.80 6.30
N VAL A 141 -12.12 9.03 5.53
CA VAL A 141 -12.16 10.02 4.46
C VAL A 141 -13.05 11.16 4.93
N GLU A 142 -12.52 12.36 4.97
CA GLU A 142 -13.26 13.58 5.23
C GLU A 142 -13.49 14.30 3.90
N ASN A 143 -14.75 14.44 3.53
CA ASN A 143 -15.16 15.21 2.37
C ASN A 143 -15.75 16.53 2.87
N GLN A 144 -15.14 17.66 2.49
CA GLN A 144 -15.68 18.99 2.74
C GLN A 144 -16.31 19.54 1.46
N TYR A 145 -17.56 19.92 1.59
CA TYR A 145 -18.28 20.65 0.56
C TYR A 145 -18.50 22.08 1.03
N LEU A 146 -17.97 23.03 0.29
CA LEU A 146 -18.11 24.47 0.54
C LEU A 146 -19.06 25.05 -0.51
N ASP A 147 -20.33 25.24 -0.12
CA ASP A 147 -21.32 25.99 -0.89
C ASP A 147 -21.82 27.16 -0.05
N GLY A 148 -21.23 28.34 -0.23
CA GLY A 148 -21.63 29.58 0.43
C GLY A 148 -21.67 29.48 1.97
N PRO A 149 -22.81 29.81 2.64
CA PRO A 149 -22.89 29.83 4.10
C PRO A 149 -23.15 28.45 4.74
N LEU A 150 -23.27 27.38 3.97
CA LEU A 150 -23.57 26.02 4.46
C LEU A 150 -22.32 25.14 4.40
N ASN A 151 -21.61 25.04 5.53
CA ASN A 151 -20.51 24.09 5.71
C ASN A 151 -21.10 22.76 6.17
N SER A 152 -20.99 21.70 5.36
CA SER A 152 -21.26 20.33 5.77
C SER A 152 -19.97 19.53 5.70
N SER A 153 -19.54 19.01 6.87
CA SER A 153 -18.41 18.07 6.97
C SER A 153 -18.96 16.74 7.43
N GLU A 154 -18.82 15.70 6.63
CA GLU A 154 -19.14 14.33 7.01
C GLU A 154 -17.88 13.49 7.08
N LYS A 155 -17.60 12.95 8.27
CA LYS A 155 -16.50 12.03 8.51
C LYS A 155 -17.04 10.61 8.54
N ASN A 156 -16.68 9.82 7.54
CA ASN A 156 -17.13 8.43 7.40
C ASN A 156 -15.94 7.46 7.40
N THR A 157 -16.04 6.38 8.19
CA THR A 157 -15.09 5.28 8.12
C THR A 157 -15.51 4.33 7.00
N LYS A 158 -14.63 4.10 6.03
CA LYS A 158 -14.85 3.20 4.90
C LYS A 158 -14.08 1.91 5.08
N VAL A 159 -14.63 0.82 4.55
CA VAL A 159 -14.01 -0.50 4.52
C VAL A 159 -13.92 -0.96 3.07
N GLY A 160 -12.73 -1.39 2.67
CA GLY A 160 -12.43 -1.85 1.33
C GLY A 160 -11.45 -3.02 1.34
N TRP A 161 -10.74 -3.18 0.25
CA TRP A 161 -9.73 -4.22 0.07
C TRP A 161 -8.41 -3.63 -0.40
N THR A 162 -7.35 -4.42 -0.24
CA THR A 162 -6.01 -4.03 -0.65
C THR A 162 -5.24 -5.24 -1.16
N ILE A 163 -4.37 -5.00 -2.13
CA ILE A 163 -3.40 -5.97 -2.63
C ILE A 163 -2.05 -5.27 -2.78
N GLY A 164 -0.99 -5.98 -2.53
CA GLY A 164 0.36 -5.41 -2.63
C GLY A 164 1.42 -6.45 -2.89
N ALA A 165 2.62 -5.97 -3.18
CA ALA A 165 3.81 -6.77 -3.30
C ALA A 165 5.00 -6.02 -2.73
N GLY A 166 5.97 -6.76 -2.20
CA GLY A 166 7.14 -6.15 -1.59
C GLY A 166 8.35 -7.08 -1.56
N MET A 167 9.43 -6.46 -1.16
CA MET A 167 10.69 -7.13 -0.88
C MET A 167 11.16 -6.70 0.50
N GLU A 168 11.65 -7.66 1.27
CA GLU A 168 12.22 -7.43 2.60
C GLU A 168 13.61 -8.04 2.67
N GLN A 169 14.58 -7.27 3.16
CA GLN A 169 15.97 -7.65 3.28
C GLN A 169 16.36 -7.72 4.76
N ALA A 170 16.76 -8.88 5.24
CA ALA A 170 17.31 -9.03 6.58
C ALA A 170 18.70 -8.40 6.66
N ILE A 171 18.85 -7.40 7.53
CA ILE A 171 20.10 -6.69 7.79
C ILE A 171 20.87 -7.45 8.88
N THR A 172 20.17 -7.84 9.93
CA THR A 172 20.66 -8.70 11.03
C THR A 172 19.67 -9.84 11.25
N ASP A 173 19.84 -10.63 12.28
CA ASP A 173 18.89 -11.71 12.62
C ASP A 173 17.56 -11.17 13.17
N HIS A 174 17.55 -9.93 13.66
CA HIS A 174 16.38 -9.26 14.21
C HIS A 174 15.88 -8.09 13.37
N TRP A 175 16.74 -7.41 12.61
CA TRP A 175 16.36 -6.22 11.85
C TRP A 175 16.26 -6.51 10.36
N SER A 176 15.19 -6.05 9.75
CA SER A 176 15.00 -6.05 8.30
C SER A 176 14.55 -4.70 7.79
N ALA A 177 14.87 -4.42 6.53
CA ALA A 177 14.33 -3.28 5.77
C ALA A 177 13.38 -3.81 4.70
N LYS A 178 12.24 -3.14 4.52
CA LYS A 178 11.25 -3.50 3.50
C LYS A 178 10.97 -2.36 2.53
N PHE A 179 10.65 -2.74 1.30
CA PHE A 179 10.05 -1.90 0.27
C PHE A 179 8.75 -2.56 -0.19
N GLU A 180 7.66 -1.81 -0.24
CA GLU A 180 6.34 -2.33 -0.57
C GLU A 180 5.57 -1.37 -1.46
N TYR A 181 4.94 -1.92 -2.50
CA TYR A 181 3.90 -1.25 -3.28
C TYR A 181 2.55 -1.85 -2.91
N GLN A 182 1.55 -1.01 -2.74
CA GLN A 182 0.21 -1.42 -2.34
C GLN A 182 -0.84 -0.62 -3.12
N TYR A 183 -1.83 -1.32 -3.65
CA TYR A 183 -3.07 -0.77 -4.18
C TYR A 183 -4.16 -0.89 -3.12
N VAL A 184 -4.91 0.17 -2.91
CA VAL A 184 -6.00 0.27 -1.94
C VAL A 184 -7.26 0.75 -2.63
N ASP A 185 -8.35 0.03 -2.42
CA ASP A 185 -9.69 0.34 -2.90
C ASP A 185 -10.63 0.42 -1.70
N LEU A 186 -11.06 1.64 -1.34
CA LEU A 186 -11.96 1.88 -0.21
C LEU A 186 -13.43 1.82 -0.57
N ARG A 187 -13.77 1.24 -1.74
CA ARG A 187 -15.12 1.11 -2.29
C ARG A 187 -15.86 2.43 -2.48
N ASP A 188 -16.76 2.39 -3.43
CA ASP A 188 -17.60 3.51 -3.82
C ASP A 188 -18.52 3.96 -2.70
N GLN A 189 -18.73 5.26 -2.61
CA GLN A 189 -19.79 5.85 -1.80
C GLN A 189 -20.78 6.52 -2.71
N THR A 190 -22.01 6.05 -2.68
CA THR A 190 -23.14 6.76 -3.32
C THR A 190 -23.80 7.63 -2.26
N ILE A 191 -23.80 8.93 -2.47
CA ILE A 191 -24.58 9.90 -1.69
C ILE A 191 -25.85 10.18 -2.48
N ASP A 192 -27.01 9.88 -1.87
CA ASP A 192 -28.33 10.11 -2.47
C ASP A 192 -28.90 11.43 -1.93
N TYR A 193 -29.07 12.40 -2.80
CA TYR A 193 -29.60 13.74 -2.44
C TYR A 193 -31.12 13.85 -2.59
N GLY A 194 -31.82 12.74 -2.84
CA GLY A 194 -33.24 12.72 -3.12
C GLY A 194 -33.58 13.16 -4.55
N ALA A 195 -34.79 12.88 -5.02
CA ALA A 195 -35.29 13.22 -6.38
C ALA A 195 -34.43 12.68 -7.54
N ASN A 196 -33.89 11.46 -7.41
CA ASN A 196 -33.05 10.76 -8.41
C ASN A 196 -31.67 11.38 -8.69
N SER A 197 -31.12 12.18 -7.77
CA SER A 197 -29.77 12.72 -7.85
C SER A 197 -28.84 11.89 -6.95
N ASN A 198 -27.81 11.26 -7.53
CA ASN A 198 -26.78 10.54 -6.80
C ASN A 198 -25.39 10.89 -7.34
N THR A 199 -24.42 10.93 -6.46
CA THR A 199 -23.01 11.06 -6.81
C THR A 199 -22.26 9.86 -6.28
N THR A 200 -21.51 9.18 -7.14
CA THR A 200 -20.65 8.05 -6.79
C THR A 200 -19.21 8.50 -6.86
N PHE A 201 -18.48 8.28 -5.79
CA PHE A 201 -17.04 8.57 -5.66
C PHE A 201 -16.27 7.26 -5.60
N ASP A 202 -15.39 7.05 -6.58
CA ASP A 202 -14.42 5.96 -6.58
C ASP A 202 -13.17 6.42 -5.84
N ASN A 203 -12.84 5.79 -4.70
CA ASN A 203 -11.67 6.13 -3.90
C ASN A 203 -10.63 5.02 -4.00
N THR A 204 -9.78 5.11 -5.01
CA THR A 204 -8.66 4.20 -5.20
C THR A 204 -7.35 4.95 -5.14
N PHE A 205 -6.37 4.39 -4.45
CA PHE A 205 -5.04 4.98 -4.40
C PHE A 205 -3.95 3.90 -4.30
N ASN A 206 -2.77 4.28 -4.69
CA ASN A 206 -1.58 3.46 -4.62
C ASN A 206 -0.65 4.03 -3.55
N THR A 207 0.14 3.18 -2.91
CA THR A 207 1.19 3.63 -2.01
C THR A 207 2.50 2.93 -2.32
N VAL A 208 3.59 3.68 -2.19
CA VAL A 208 4.95 3.16 -2.15
C VAL A 208 5.49 3.42 -0.76
N ARG A 209 5.99 2.38 -0.10
CA ARG A 209 6.41 2.45 1.29
C ARG A 209 7.80 1.85 1.47
N ILE A 210 8.56 2.44 2.38
CA ILE A 210 9.77 1.87 2.94
C ILE A 210 9.58 1.73 4.45
N GLY A 211 10.13 0.67 5.02
CA GLY A 211 9.97 0.42 6.44
C GLY A 211 11.11 -0.41 7.02
N MET A 212 11.14 -0.45 8.33
CA MET A 212 12.03 -1.32 9.09
C MET A 212 11.22 -2.14 10.07
N ASN A 213 11.58 -3.41 10.22
CA ASN A 213 10.99 -4.35 11.16
C ASN A 213 12.02 -4.84 12.17
N TYR A 214 11.54 -5.04 13.38
CA TYR A 214 12.26 -5.78 14.42
C TYR A 214 11.51 -7.08 14.71
N LYS A 215 12.18 -8.21 14.51
CA LYS A 215 11.68 -9.56 14.79
C LYS A 215 12.17 -10.00 16.17
N PHE A 216 11.27 -10.54 16.97
CA PHE A 216 11.57 -11.08 18.32
C PHE A 216 12.13 -12.49 18.29
#